data_db8b843128098935100051969645ddda
#
_entry.id   db8b843128098935100051969645ddda
#
_cell.length_a   1.000
_cell.length_b   1.000
_cell.length_c   1.000
_cell.angle_alpha   90.00
_cell.angle_beta   90.00
_cell.angle_gamma   90.00
#
_symmetry.space_group_name_H-M   'P 1'
#
loop_
_entity.id
_entity.type
_entity.pdbx_description
1 polymer ?
#
loop_
_entity_poly.entity_id
_entity_poly.type
_entity_poly.pdbx_seq_one_letter_code
_entity_poly.pdbx_strand_id
1 'polypeptide(L)'
;MAPSRPPAILCIGKNYADHAAELAEGGAVNLPERPVLFMKNPASVIGNGEAIELPPVVHTEDRDPPIGVDYEGELAVILGCDVRDVPESEARDVIAAVACANDVSQRWWQWHGSGGQWCRGKSFDSFCPLGEPTPLSAIADLQALTLTTRL
;
A
#
# COMPACT_ATOMS: atom_id res chain seq x y z
N MET A 1 1.78 21.53 -1.86
CA MET A 1 1.10 21.52 -0.55
C MET A 1 1.29 20.13 0.01
N ALA A 2 1.75 19.94 1.25
CA ALA A 2 1.87 18.60 1.82
C ALA A 2 0.49 17.93 1.79
N PRO A 3 0.38 16.64 1.44
CA PRO A 3 -0.91 15.95 1.41
C PRO A 3 -1.51 15.97 2.82
N SER A 4 -2.82 16.14 2.91
CA SER A 4 -3.51 16.02 4.20
C SER A 4 -3.35 14.59 4.70
N ARG A 5 -2.83 14.42 5.91
CA ARG A 5 -2.72 13.10 6.52
C ARG A 5 -4.11 12.54 6.77
N PRO A 6 -4.45 11.36 6.24
CA PRO A 6 -5.73 10.73 6.52
C PRO A 6 -5.78 10.25 7.98
N PRO A 7 -6.97 10.07 8.57
CA PRO A 7 -7.10 9.54 9.94
C PRO A 7 -6.64 8.08 10.06
N ALA A 8 -6.72 7.31 8.98
CA ALA A 8 -6.26 5.92 8.89
C ALA A 8 -5.86 5.57 7.46
N ILE A 9 -4.96 4.60 7.32
CA ILE A 9 -4.60 3.96 6.05
C ILE A 9 -4.78 2.46 6.24
N LEU A 10 -5.79 1.89 5.57
CA LEU A 10 -6.07 0.46 5.57
C LEU A 10 -5.58 -0.11 4.24
N CYS A 11 -4.80 -1.17 4.28
CA CYS A 11 -4.20 -1.78 3.10
C CYS A 11 -4.66 -3.22 2.94
N ILE A 12 -4.81 -3.66 1.70
CA ILE A 12 -5.16 -5.03 1.35
C ILE A 12 -3.94 -5.70 0.73
N GLY A 13 -3.35 -6.65 1.47
CA GLY A 13 -2.24 -7.44 0.99
C GLY A 13 -2.67 -8.57 0.05
N LYS A 14 -1.78 -8.97 -0.86
CA LYS A 14 -2.01 -10.05 -1.84
C LYS A 14 -3.24 -9.81 -2.73
N ASN A 15 -3.50 -8.56 -3.06
CA ASN A 15 -4.71 -8.16 -3.79
C ASN A 15 -4.59 -8.30 -5.31
N TYR A 16 -3.38 -8.35 -5.86
CA TYR A 16 -3.12 -8.51 -7.28
C TYR A 16 -2.75 -9.97 -7.59
N ALA A 17 -3.57 -10.62 -8.43
CA ALA A 17 -3.39 -12.05 -8.77
C ALA A 17 -2.04 -12.32 -9.44
N ASP A 18 -1.59 -11.43 -10.32
CA ASP A 18 -0.32 -11.56 -11.04
C ASP A 18 0.87 -11.52 -10.07
N HIS A 19 0.86 -10.58 -9.13
CA HIS A 19 1.89 -10.50 -8.10
C HIS A 19 1.88 -11.72 -7.16
N ALA A 20 0.70 -12.24 -6.83
CA ALA A 20 0.59 -13.48 -6.05
C ALA A 20 1.16 -14.68 -6.82
N ALA A 21 1.04 -14.69 -8.16
CA ALA A 21 1.60 -15.72 -9.02
C ALA A 21 3.14 -15.65 -9.09
N GLU A 22 3.71 -14.45 -9.15
CA GLU A 22 5.17 -14.25 -9.13
C GLU A 22 5.81 -14.77 -7.85
N LEU A 23 5.15 -14.57 -6.70
CA LEU A 23 5.63 -15.03 -5.39
C LEU A 23 5.47 -16.53 -5.17
N ALA A 24 4.70 -17.23 -6.01
CA ALA A 24 4.40 -18.65 -5.83
C ALA A 24 5.51 -19.59 -6.32
N GLU A 25 6.65 -19.10 -6.85
CA GLU A 25 7.81 -19.89 -7.34
C GLU A 25 7.40 -21.16 -8.13
N GLY A 26 6.37 -21.04 -9.00
CA GLY A 26 5.86 -22.17 -9.80
C GLY A 26 4.91 -23.11 -9.06
N GLY A 27 4.51 -22.80 -7.83
CA GLY A 27 3.45 -23.49 -7.09
C GLY A 27 2.05 -22.96 -7.44
N ALA A 28 1.02 -23.59 -6.86
CA ALA A 28 -0.35 -23.09 -7.00
C ALA A 28 -0.50 -21.73 -6.36
N VAL A 29 -1.05 -20.76 -7.09
CA VAL A 29 -1.39 -19.43 -6.55
C VAL A 29 -2.47 -19.60 -5.50
N ASN A 30 -2.11 -19.45 -4.24
CA ASN A 30 -3.06 -19.54 -3.14
C ASN A 30 -3.54 -18.12 -2.78
N LEU A 31 -4.57 -17.66 -3.49
CA LEU A 31 -5.21 -16.39 -3.16
C LEU A 31 -5.97 -16.56 -1.83
N PRO A 32 -5.85 -15.62 -0.90
CA PRO A 32 -6.58 -15.70 0.35
C PRO A 32 -8.09 -15.61 0.12
N GLU A 33 -8.88 -16.44 0.80
CA GLU A 33 -10.36 -16.40 0.73
C GLU A 33 -10.93 -15.08 1.25
N ARG A 34 -10.17 -14.34 2.05
CA ARG A 34 -10.56 -13.04 2.62
C ARG A 34 -9.41 -12.05 2.46
N PRO A 35 -9.71 -10.75 2.34
CA PRO A 35 -8.68 -9.72 2.27
C PRO A 35 -7.70 -9.80 3.45
N VAL A 36 -6.39 -9.78 3.16
CA VAL A 36 -5.35 -9.65 4.17
C VAL A 36 -5.24 -8.18 4.55
N LEU A 37 -5.90 -7.81 5.64
CA LEU A 37 -5.94 -6.42 6.09
C LEU A 37 -4.74 -6.09 6.95
N PHE A 38 -4.06 -4.98 6.64
CA PHE A 38 -3.04 -4.37 7.48
C PHE A 38 -3.14 -2.84 7.44
N MET A 39 -2.33 -2.17 8.24
CA MET A 39 -2.35 -0.71 8.33
C MET A 39 -0.98 -0.12 8.06
N LYS A 40 -0.97 1.08 7.46
CA LYS A 40 0.17 1.99 7.48
C LYS A 40 -0.11 3.14 8.45
N ASN A 41 0.94 3.63 9.09
CA ASN A 41 0.82 4.82 9.93
C ASN A 41 0.57 6.05 9.05
N PRO A 42 -0.50 6.83 9.27
CA PRO A 42 -0.72 8.07 8.54
C PRO A 42 0.44 9.07 8.61
N ALA A 43 1.28 9.00 9.64
CA ALA A 43 2.49 9.82 9.72
C ALA A 43 3.54 9.50 8.65
N SER A 44 3.47 8.32 8.02
CA SER A 44 4.38 7.93 6.93
C SER A 44 4.05 8.58 5.58
N VAL A 45 2.92 9.29 5.49
CA VAL A 45 2.49 9.93 4.22
C VAL A 45 3.40 11.09 3.86
N ILE A 46 3.87 11.06 2.62
CA ILE A 46 4.57 12.14 1.93
C ILE A 46 3.91 12.41 0.57
N GLY A 47 4.16 13.59 0.02
CA GLY A 47 3.61 14.01 -1.27
C GLY A 47 4.39 13.48 -2.46
N ASN A 48 3.82 13.73 -3.64
CA ASN A 48 4.46 13.39 -4.90
C ASN A 48 5.80 14.11 -5.06
N GLY A 49 6.85 13.35 -5.37
CA GLY A 49 8.20 13.90 -5.58
C GLY A 49 9.01 14.17 -4.30
N GLU A 50 8.44 13.96 -3.12
CA GLU A 50 9.21 14.00 -1.87
C GLU A 50 10.09 12.75 -1.73
N ALA A 51 11.22 12.88 -1.05
CA ALA A 51 12.19 11.80 -0.90
C ALA A 51 11.73 10.76 0.12
N ILE A 52 11.89 9.48 -0.21
CA ILE A 52 11.77 8.39 0.75
C ILE A 52 13.06 8.34 1.57
N GLU A 53 12.95 8.53 2.87
CA GLU A 53 14.08 8.49 3.79
C GLU A 53 14.23 7.09 4.38
N LEU A 54 15.42 6.51 4.25
CA LEU A 54 15.74 5.20 4.83
C LEU A 54 16.30 5.40 6.25
N PRO A 55 15.54 5.06 7.30
CA PRO A 55 16.02 5.23 8.67
C PRO A 55 17.16 4.23 8.97
N PRO A 56 18.11 4.56 9.86
CA PRO A 56 19.26 3.69 10.17
C PRO A 56 18.88 2.26 10.57
N VAL A 57 17.71 2.09 11.17
CA VAL A 57 17.21 0.78 11.62
C VAL A 57 16.85 -0.18 10.46
N VAL A 58 16.78 0.31 9.22
CA VAL A 58 16.54 -0.54 8.04
C VAL A 58 17.82 -1.06 7.39
N HIS A 59 18.98 -0.60 7.84
CA HIS A 59 20.25 -1.17 7.38
C HIS A 59 20.33 -2.63 7.79
N THR A 60 20.44 -3.50 6.79
CA THR A 60 20.39 -4.95 6.96
C THR A 60 21.69 -5.63 6.55
N GLU A 61 22.78 -4.84 6.45
CA GLU A 61 24.10 -5.29 5.98
C GLU A 61 24.68 -6.47 6.79
N ASP A 62 24.29 -6.55 8.07
CA ASP A 62 24.72 -7.62 8.97
C ASP A 62 23.77 -8.83 9.00
N ARG A 63 22.77 -8.88 8.06
CA ARG A 63 21.76 -9.92 8.04
C ARG A 63 21.92 -10.82 6.82
N ASP A 64 21.73 -12.10 7.03
CA ASP A 64 21.75 -13.10 5.98
C ASP A 64 20.36 -13.74 5.86
N PRO A 65 19.68 -13.64 4.70
CA PRO A 65 20.01 -12.76 3.56
C PRO A 65 19.73 -11.29 3.87
N PRO A 66 20.44 -10.34 3.23
CA PRO A 66 20.12 -8.93 3.34
C PRO A 66 18.74 -8.69 2.70
N ILE A 67 17.77 -8.33 3.52
CA ILE A 67 16.40 -8.06 3.07
C ILE A 67 16.17 -6.55 3.13
N GLY A 68 16.09 -5.94 1.96
CA GLY A 68 16.09 -4.50 1.78
C GLY A 68 14.72 -3.84 1.94
N VAL A 69 14.68 -2.59 1.47
CA VAL A 69 13.47 -1.81 1.29
C VAL A 69 13.04 -1.92 -0.15
N ASP A 70 11.78 -2.28 -0.36
CA ASP A 70 11.17 -2.40 -1.68
C ASP A 70 10.11 -1.33 -1.88
N TYR A 71 9.83 -1.05 -3.16
CA TYR A 71 8.66 -0.31 -3.61
C TYR A 71 7.50 -1.26 -3.90
N GLU A 72 6.28 -0.77 -3.74
CA GLU A 72 5.05 -1.44 -4.18
C GLU A 72 4.13 -0.37 -4.78
N GLY A 73 4.03 -0.35 -6.13
CA GLY A 73 3.10 0.53 -6.83
C GLY A 73 1.66 0.08 -6.59
N GLU A 74 0.83 0.97 -6.06
CA GLU A 74 -0.50 0.66 -5.57
C GLU A 74 -1.54 1.70 -6.01
N LEU A 75 -2.81 1.32 -6.01
CA LEU A 75 -3.95 2.20 -6.13
C LEU A 75 -4.49 2.54 -4.74
N ALA A 76 -4.38 3.81 -4.35
CA ALA A 76 -5.06 4.32 -3.16
C ALA A 76 -6.49 4.73 -3.50
N VAL A 77 -7.45 4.25 -2.71
CA VAL A 77 -8.86 4.65 -2.76
C VAL A 77 -9.13 5.60 -1.60
N ILE A 78 -9.64 6.80 -1.89
CA ILE A 78 -9.89 7.85 -0.92
C ILE A 78 -11.39 7.94 -0.67
N LEU A 79 -11.79 7.69 0.58
CA LEU A 79 -13.19 7.81 0.99
C LEU A 79 -13.56 9.28 1.18
N GLY A 80 -14.78 9.63 0.77
CA GLY A 80 -15.30 11.01 0.84
C GLY A 80 -16.00 11.36 2.14
N CYS A 81 -16.27 10.37 2.98
CA CYS A 81 -16.98 10.54 4.25
C CYS A 81 -16.63 9.41 5.24
N ASP A 82 -17.03 9.57 6.48
CA ASP A 82 -16.99 8.50 7.46
C ASP A 82 -18.00 7.41 7.09
N VAL A 83 -17.55 6.16 7.13
CA VAL A 83 -18.35 5.01 6.70
C VAL A 83 -18.34 3.92 7.76
N ARG A 84 -19.46 3.17 7.82
CA ARG A 84 -19.59 2.00 8.67
C ARG A 84 -20.58 1.02 8.05
N ASP A 85 -20.17 -0.25 7.97
CA ASP A 85 -21.04 -1.36 7.53
C ASP A 85 -21.70 -1.11 6.16
N VAL A 86 -20.95 -0.48 5.23
CA VAL A 86 -21.42 -0.19 3.87
C VAL A 86 -21.53 -1.50 3.09
N PRO A 87 -22.70 -1.81 2.50
CA PRO A 87 -22.83 -2.99 1.65
C PRO A 87 -22.01 -2.84 0.37
N GLU A 88 -21.56 -3.96 -0.19
CA GLU A 88 -20.72 -3.97 -1.41
C GLU A 88 -21.36 -3.20 -2.57
N SER A 89 -22.70 -3.31 -2.73
CA SER A 89 -23.45 -2.62 -3.76
C SER A 89 -23.39 -1.08 -3.68
N GLU A 90 -23.05 -0.53 -2.51
CA GLU A 90 -22.97 0.91 -2.24
C GLU A 90 -21.51 1.37 -2.03
N ALA A 91 -20.57 0.44 -2.07
CA ALA A 91 -19.15 0.76 -1.78
C ALA A 91 -18.57 1.84 -2.73
N ARG A 92 -19.03 1.88 -3.98
CA ARG A 92 -18.58 2.89 -4.94
C ARG A 92 -19.03 4.31 -4.58
N ASP A 93 -20.18 4.45 -3.98
CA ASP A 93 -20.82 5.75 -3.68
C ASP A 93 -20.08 6.53 -2.58
N VAL A 94 -19.29 5.84 -1.76
CA VAL A 94 -18.51 6.44 -0.68
C VAL A 94 -17.08 6.81 -1.10
N ILE A 95 -16.67 6.49 -2.33
CA ILE A 95 -15.35 6.83 -2.87
C ILE A 95 -15.37 8.24 -3.43
N ALA A 96 -14.50 9.11 -2.95
CA ALA A 96 -14.32 10.46 -3.47
C ALA A 96 -13.32 10.53 -4.62
N ALA A 97 -12.20 9.83 -4.49
CA ALA A 97 -11.09 9.90 -5.42
C ALA A 97 -10.22 8.65 -5.37
N VAL A 98 -9.30 8.54 -6.32
CA VAL A 98 -8.19 7.58 -6.29
C VAL A 98 -6.87 8.31 -6.52
N ALA A 99 -5.76 7.69 -6.09
CA ALA A 99 -4.41 8.20 -6.33
C ALA A 99 -3.44 7.04 -6.55
N CYS A 100 -2.32 7.31 -7.20
CA CYS A 100 -1.18 6.41 -7.15
C CYS A 100 -0.59 6.43 -5.74
N ALA A 101 -0.18 5.29 -5.24
CA ALA A 101 0.52 5.16 -3.97
C ALA A 101 1.77 4.30 -4.15
N ASN A 102 2.72 4.46 -3.22
CA ASN A 102 3.82 3.52 -3.09
C ASN A 102 3.79 2.95 -1.66
N ASP A 103 3.46 1.66 -1.55
CA ASP A 103 3.47 0.95 -0.27
C ASP A 103 4.89 0.48 0.06
N VAL A 104 5.78 1.45 0.34
CA VAL A 104 7.19 1.18 0.66
C VAL A 104 7.29 0.21 1.83
N SER A 105 8.10 -0.83 1.63
CA SER A 105 8.15 -1.99 2.52
C SER A 105 9.56 -2.35 2.91
N GLN A 106 9.84 -2.35 4.19
CA GLN A 106 11.06 -2.94 4.71
C GLN A 106 10.81 -4.42 5.04
N ARG A 107 11.29 -5.30 4.17
CA ARG A 107 10.92 -6.72 4.14
C ARG A 107 11.32 -7.49 5.38
N TRP A 108 12.49 -7.21 5.95
CA TRP A 108 12.89 -7.91 7.17
C TRP A 108 11.93 -7.62 8.34
N TRP A 109 11.53 -6.35 8.51
CA TRP A 109 10.57 -5.98 9.54
C TRP A 109 9.16 -6.51 9.24
N GLN A 110 8.81 -6.61 7.97
CA GLN A 110 7.53 -7.18 7.54
C GLN A 110 7.43 -8.67 7.92
N TRP A 111 8.47 -9.45 7.65
CA TRP A 111 8.38 -10.91 7.75
C TRP A 111 8.99 -11.49 9.04
N HIS A 112 10.02 -10.88 9.58
CA HIS A 112 10.81 -11.44 10.68
C HIS A 112 10.82 -10.56 11.94
N GLY A 113 11.11 -9.29 11.81
CA GLY A 113 11.41 -8.40 12.94
C GLY A 113 10.21 -8.05 13.82
N SER A 114 8.99 -8.32 13.37
CA SER A 114 7.75 -7.92 14.05
C SER A 114 6.80 -9.09 14.31
N GLY A 115 7.31 -10.33 14.36
CA GLY A 115 6.50 -11.52 14.64
C GLY A 115 5.38 -11.74 13.63
N GLY A 116 5.60 -11.39 12.35
CA GLY A 116 4.60 -11.49 11.29
C GLY A 116 3.61 -10.30 11.21
N GLN A 117 3.77 -9.27 12.04
CA GLN A 117 2.95 -8.06 11.98
C GLN A 117 3.55 -7.06 11.00
N TRP A 118 2.86 -6.80 9.88
CA TRP A 118 3.40 -6.02 8.77
C TRP A 118 3.50 -4.51 9.03
N CYS A 119 2.68 -3.99 9.92
CA CYS A 119 2.54 -2.54 10.14
C CYS A 119 3.88 -1.84 10.34
N ARG A 120 4.81 -2.40 11.13
CA ARG A 120 6.12 -1.80 11.36
C ARG A 120 6.96 -1.70 10.09
N GLY A 121 7.04 -2.78 9.30
CA GLY A 121 7.80 -2.80 8.04
C GLY A 121 7.24 -1.86 6.98
N LYS A 122 5.98 -1.49 7.12
CA LYS A 122 5.19 -0.67 6.20
C LYS A 122 5.00 0.78 6.65
N SER A 123 5.50 1.19 7.83
CA SER A 123 5.12 2.46 8.47
C SER A 123 6.30 3.31 8.96
N PHE A 124 7.51 3.12 8.44
CA PHE A 124 8.58 4.07 8.69
C PHE A 124 8.22 5.43 8.11
N ASP A 125 8.81 6.49 8.63
CA ASP A 125 8.61 7.84 8.12
C ASP A 125 8.87 7.86 6.61
N SER A 126 8.06 8.61 5.85
CA SER A 126 8.10 8.68 4.38
C SER A 126 7.74 7.40 3.59
N PHE A 127 7.35 6.31 4.23
CA PHE A 127 7.07 5.04 3.55
C PHE A 127 5.69 4.97 2.86
N CYS A 128 4.98 6.10 2.73
CA CYS A 128 3.71 6.18 2.02
C CYS A 128 3.64 7.41 1.08
N PRO A 129 4.43 7.43 0.01
CA PRO A 129 4.26 8.44 -1.04
C PRO A 129 2.87 8.33 -1.66
N LEU A 130 2.15 9.45 -1.72
CA LEU A 130 0.85 9.55 -2.38
C LEU A 130 0.91 10.57 -3.52
N GLY A 131 0.39 10.17 -4.67
CA GLY A 131 0.17 11.04 -5.82
C GLY A 131 -1.02 11.99 -5.60
N GLU A 132 -1.20 12.92 -6.53
CA GLU A 132 -2.35 13.82 -6.53
C GLU A 132 -3.65 13.03 -6.75
N PRO A 133 -4.69 13.27 -5.94
CA PRO A 133 -5.97 12.59 -6.08
C PRO A 133 -6.68 12.95 -7.39
N THR A 134 -7.19 11.93 -8.07
CA THR A 134 -8.09 12.07 -9.22
C THR A 134 -9.52 11.82 -8.74
N PRO A 135 -10.46 12.77 -8.87
CA PRO A 135 -11.84 12.58 -8.48
C PRO A 135 -12.48 11.37 -9.17
N LEU A 136 -13.27 10.59 -8.43
CA LEU A 136 -13.93 9.40 -8.99
C LEU A 136 -14.82 9.74 -10.19
N SER A 137 -15.42 10.93 -10.21
CA SER A 137 -16.24 11.42 -11.32
C SER A 137 -15.49 11.56 -12.66
N ALA A 138 -14.17 11.63 -12.63
CA ALA A 138 -13.32 11.66 -13.83
C ALA A 138 -12.97 10.25 -14.35
N ILE A 139 -13.35 9.18 -13.63
CA ILE A 139 -12.98 7.80 -13.92
C ILE A 139 -14.26 7.03 -14.33
N ALA A 140 -14.32 6.63 -15.58
CA ALA A 140 -15.47 5.89 -16.11
C ALA A 140 -15.57 4.49 -15.48
N ASP A 141 -14.45 3.78 -15.42
CA ASP A 141 -14.39 2.41 -14.88
C ASP A 141 -13.10 2.20 -14.08
N LEU A 142 -13.24 1.89 -12.80
CA LEU A 142 -12.10 1.58 -11.91
C LEU A 142 -11.39 0.28 -12.29
N GLN A 143 -12.12 -0.68 -12.84
CA GLN A 143 -11.57 -1.98 -13.24
C GLN A 143 -10.76 -1.91 -14.54
N ALA A 144 -10.96 -0.84 -15.34
CA ALA A 144 -10.21 -0.60 -16.57
C ALA A 144 -8.92 0.21 -16.36
N LEU A 145 -8.62 0.61 -15.10
CA LEU A 145 -7.38 1.32 -14.79
C LEU A 145 -6.17 0.40 -14.95
N THR A 146 -5.08 0.97 -15.47
CA THR A 146 -3.78 0.31 -15.55
C THR A 146 -2.82 1.01 -14.59
N LEU A 147 -2.19 0.25 -13.71
CA LEU A 147 -1.12 0.72 -12.84
C LEU A 147 0.23 0.31 -13.44
N THR A 148 1.12 1.28 -13.61
CA THR A 148 2.47 1.04 -14.15
C THR A 148 3.51 1.57 -13.19
N THR A 149 4.44 0.72 -12.77
CA THR A 149 5.62 1.11 -12.01
C THR A 149 6.83 1.19 -12.94
N ARG A 150 7.65 2.22 -12.77
CA ARG A 150 8.93 2.39 -13.50
C ARG A 150 10.03 2.68 -12.51
N LEU A 151 11.16 2.01 -12.70
CA LEU A 151 12.43 2.22 -11.99
C LEU A 151 13.41 2.98 -12.85
#